data_19c3cc0dcfa8559d6d3d3cefd3907e1b
#
_entry.id   19c3cc0dcfa8559d6d3d3cefd3907e1b
#
_cell.length_a   1.000
_cell.length_b   1.000
_cell.length_c   1.000
_cell.angle_alpha   90.00
_cell.angle_beta   90.00
_cell.angle_gamma   90.00
#
_symmetry.space_group_name_H-M   'P 1'
#
loop_
_entity.id
_entity.type
_entity.pdbx_description
1 polymer ?
#
loop_
_entity_poly.entity_id
_entity_poly.type
_entity_poly.pdbx_seq_one_letter_code
_entity_poly.pdbx_strand_id
1 'polypeptide(L)'
;MNKTSDIKIINEKIKSESAFIDLLVLEIGKVIIGQSKMVERLLIGLLGRGHILLEGVPGLAKTLAINSLSNAIKASFSRIQFTPDLLPADVIGTMIFNMKENDFSIKKGPIFAN
;
A
#
# COMPACT_ATOMS: atom_id res chain seq x y z
N MET A 1 24.87 28.84 16.26
CA MET A 1 23.75 28.24 15.49
C MET A 1 22.50 28.29 16.35
N ASN A 2 21.47 28.93 15.85
CA ASN A 2 20.27 29.19 16.64
C ASN A 2 19.29 28.04 16.41
N LYS A 3 19.19 27.06 17.33
CA LYS A 3 18.30 25.87 17.26
C LYS A 3 16.85 26.22 16.87
N THR A 4 16.38 27.39 17.26
CA THR A 4 15.03 27.87 16.95
C THR A 4 14.85 28.22 15.47
N SER A 5 15.89 28.73 14.82
CA SER A 5 15.91 29.03 13.39
C SER A 5 15.88 27.76 12.55
N ASP A 6 16.66 26.75 12.97
CA ASP A 6 16.74 25.46 12.27
C ASP A 6 15.41 24.71 12.34
N ILE A 7 14.71 24.76 13.48
CA ILE A 7 13.39 24.14 13.65
C ILE A 7 12.33 24.81 12.76
N LYS A 8 12.36 26.13 12.62
CA LYS A 8 11.43 26.84 11.74
C LYS A 8 11.62 26.43 10.27
N ILE A 9 12.86 26.38 9.81
CA ILE A 9 13.20 25.96 8.45
C ILE A 9 12.74 24.53 8.18
N ILE A 10 12.97 23.62 9.13
CA ILE A 10 12.53 22.23 9.03
C ILE A 10 11.00 22.15 8.95
N ASN A 11 10.30 22.89 9.79
CA ASN A 11 8.83 22.90 9.80
C ASN A 11 8.24 23.46 8.51
N GLU A 12 8.83 24.51 7.94
CA GLU A 12 8.40 25.05 6.66
C GLU A 12 8.63 24.07 5.52
N LYS A 13 9.76 23.38 5.52
CA LYS A 13 10.06 22.32 4.55
C LYS A 13 9.08 21.15 4.67
N ILE A 14 8.83 20.66 5.88
CA ILE A 14 7.85 19.60 6.13
C ILE A 14 6.47 20.03 5.62
N LYS A 15 6.04 21.25 5.92
CA LYS A 15 4.75 21.78 5.49
C LYS A 15 4.61 21.84 3.96
N SER A 16 5.65 22.25 3.26
CA SER A 16 5.64 22.30 1.79
C SER A 16 5.68 20.91 1.15
N GLU A 17 6.50 20.00 1.70
CA GLU A 17 6.65 18.65 1.16
C GLU A 17 5.48 17.72 1.55
N SER A 18 4.73 18.01 2.61
CA SER A 18 3.57 17.21 3.05
C SER A 18 2.26 17.56 2.36
N ALA A 19 2.23 18.58 1.50
CA ALA A 19 1.00 19.00 0.83
C ALA A 19 0.32 17.87 0.03
N PHE A 20 1.09 16.94 -0.56
CA PHE A 20 0.55 15.79 -1.27
C PHE A 20 -0.17 14.80 -0.33
N ILE A 21 0.19 14.74 0.95
CA ILE A 21 -0.47 13.88 1.95
C ILE A 21 -1.90 14.36 2.19
N ASP A 22 -2.11 15.67 2.27
CA ASP A 22 -3.45 16.23 2.43
C ASP A 22 -4.34 15.87 1.23
N LEU A 23 -3.78 15.88 0.02
CA LEU A 23 -4.47 15.43 -1.18
C LEU A 23 -4.79 13.94 -1.14
N LEU A 24 -3.86 13.10 -0.69
CA LEU A 24 -4.09 11.67 -0.52
C LEU A 24 -5.21 11.39 0.50
N VAL A 25 -5.20 12.07 1.63
CA VAL A 25 -6.24 11.95 2.65
C VAL A 25 -7.61 12.33 2.07
N LEU A 26 -7.68 13.38 1.29
CA LEU A 26 -8.91 13.81 0.63
C LEU A 26 -9.40 12.75 -0.39
N GLU A 27 -8.52 12.24 -1.22
CA GLU A 27 -8.88 11.22 -2.22
C GLU A 27 -9.35 9.91 -1.57
N ILE A 28 -8.63 9.43 -0.56
CA ILE A 28 -9.02 8.23 0.17
C ILE A 28 -10.33 8.45 0.93
N GLY A 29 -10.52 9.65 1.50
CA GLY A 29 -11.73 10.04 2.21
C GLY A 29 -13.01 10.04 1.37
N LYS A 30 -12.91 10.11 0.04
CA LYS A 30 -14.06 9.96 -0.87
C LYS A 30 -14.61 8.53 -0.88
N VAL A 31 -13.78 7.54 -0.58
CA VAL A 31 -14.13 6.13 -0.61
C VAL A 31 -14.28 5.55 0.80
N ILE A 32 -13.40 5.95 1.71
CA ILE A 32 -13.35 5.45 3.08
C ILE A 32 -13.91 6.49 4.03
N ILE A 33 -15.10 6.23 4.54
CA ILE A 33 -15.80 7.11 5.49
C ILE A 33 -15.67 6.55 6.91
N GLY A 34 -15.36 7.41 7.88
CA GLY A 34 -15.35 7.05 9.30
C GLY A 34 -14.13 6.28 9.79
N GLN A 35 -13.09 6.10 8.97
CA GLN A 35 -11.87 5.34 9.28
C GLN A 35 -10.60 6.21 9.24
N SER A 36 -10.69 7.47 9.64
CA SER A 36 -9.59 8.45 9.52
C SER A 36 -8.30 7.99 10.22
N LYS A 37 -8.41 7.42 11.42
CA LYS A 37 -7.25 6.90 12.17
C LYS A 37 -6.55 5.73 11.46
N MET A 38 -7.30 4.87 10.80
CA MET A 38 -6.74 3.78 10.01
C MET A 38 -5.99 4.32 8.81
N VAL A 39 -6.57 5.26 8.09
CA VAL A 39 -5.95 5.92 6.93
C VAL A 39 -4.66 6.64 7.34
N GLU A 40 -4.68 7.40 8.42
CA GLU A 40 -3.50 8.08 8.95
C GLU A 40 -2.36 7.10 9.24
N ARG A 41 -2.64 5.98 9.90
CA ARG A 41 -1.63 4.95 10.20
C ARG A 41 -1.10 4.24 8.95
N LEU A 42 -1.94 4.01 7.95
CA LEU A 42 -1.51 3.51 6.65
C LEU A 42 -0.53 4.47 5.97
N LEU A 43 -0.79 5.77 6.02
CA LEU A 43 0.10 6.79 5.48
C LEU A 43 1.41 6.88 6.25
N ILE A 44 1.40 6.77 7.58
CA ILE A 44 2.62 6.70 8.40
C ILE A 44 3.47 5.49 8.01
N GLY A 45 2.86 4.33 7.85
CA GLY A 45 3.57 3.13 7.42
C GLY A 45 4.17 3.28 6.01
N LEU A 46 3.44 3.88 5.10
CA LEU A 46 3.91 4.17 3.74
C LEU A 46 5.12 5.11 3.75
N LEU A 47 5.03 6.23 4.45
CA LEU A 47 6.12 7.22 4.57
C LEU A 47 7.34 6.66 5.28
N GLY A 48 7.12 5.83 6.30
CA GLY A 48 8.17 5.15 7.05
C GLY A 48 8.76 3.93 6.32
N ARG A 49 8.26 3.58 5.14
CA ARG A 49 8.63 2.36 4.40
C ARG A 49 8.54 1.11 5.26
N GLY A 50 7.52 1.07 6.12
CA GLY A 50 7.30 0.00 7.08
C GLY A 50 6.17 -0.93 6.69
N HIS A 51 6.01 -1.98 7.47
CA HIS A 51 4.89 -2.91 7.39
C HIS A 51 3.81 -2.52 8.39
N ILE A 52 2.56 -2.85 8.07
CA ILE A 52 1.41 -2.50 8.90
C ILE A 52 0.64 -3.78 9.19
N LEU A 53 0.37 -4.02 10.46
CA LEU A 53 -0.55 -5.06 10.91
C LEU A 53 -1.89 -4.42 11.25
N LEU A 54 -2.95 -4.84 10.56
CA LEU A 54 -4.33 -4.44 10.81
C LEU A 54 -5.10 -5.61 11.43
N GLU A 55 -5.45 -5.48 12.69
CA GLU A 55 -6.32 -6.43 13.37
C GLU A 55 -7.72 -5.85 13.55
N GLY A 56 -8.72 -6.69 13.52
CA GLY A 56 -10.10 -6.31 13.78
C GLY A 56 -11.11 -7.22 13.11
N VAL A 57 -12.38 -6.93 13.37
CA VAL A 57 -13.53 -7.71 12.89
C VAL A 57 -13.61 -7.68 11.36
N PRO A 58 -14.04 -8.76 10.70
CA PRO A 58 -14.35 -8.74 9.26
C PRO A 58 -15.39 -7.66 8.92
N GLY A 59 -15.26 -7.03 7.75
CA GLY A 59 -16.20 -6.00 7.29
C GLY A 59 -15.82 -4.55 7.58
N LEU A 60 -14.65 -4.28 8.17
CA LEU A 60 -14.15 -2.91 8.44
C LEU A 60 -13.47 -2.24 7.23
N ALA A 61 -13.79 -2.67 6.03
CA ALA A 61 -13.28 -2.11 4.77
C ALA A 61 -11.73 -2.04 4.68
N LYS A 62 -11.01 -2.92 5.38
CA LYS A 62 -9.53 -2.93 5.41
C LYS A 62 -8.93 -3.09 4.01
N THR A 63 -9.41 -4.07 3.25
CA THR A 63 -8.95 -4.32 1.87
C THR A 63 -9.29 -3.16 0.95
N LEU A 64 -10.46 -2.56 1.12
CA LEU A 64 -10.87 -1.39 0.35
C LEU A 64 -9.97 -0.19 0.62
N ALA A 65 -9.58 0.04 1.87
CA ALA A 65 -8.68 1.14 2.25
C ALA A 65 -7.31 0.99 1.58
N ILE A 66 -6.73 -0.21 1.60
CA ILE A 66 -5.42 -0.48 1.00
C ILE A 66 -5.50 -0.35 -0.53
N ASN A 67 -6.54 -0.87 -1.15
CA ASN A 67 -6.75 -0.75 -2.59
C ASN A 67 -6.93 0.72 -3.02
N SER A 68 -7.72 1.48 -2.26
CA SER A 68 -7.91 2.92 -2.52
C SER A 68 -6.61 3.70 -2.39
N LEU A 69 -5.79 3.39 -1.38
CA LEU A 69 -4.47 3.99 -1.21
C LEU A 69 -3.56 3.66 -2.39
N SER A 70 -3.48 2.39 -2.81
CA SER A 70 -2.67 1.96 -3.95
C SER A 70 -3.05 2.67 -5.24
N ASN A 71 -4.35 2.83 -5.48
CA ASN A 71 -4.86 3.54 -6.65
C ASN A 71 -4.51 5.04 -6.59
N ALA A 72 -4.63 5.66 -5.43
CA ALA A 72 -4.34 7.08 -5.26
C ALA A 72 -2.85 7.41 -5.51
N ILE A 73 -1.94 6.51 -5.14
CA ILE A 73 -0.50 6.66 -5.37
C ILE A 73 -0.02 6.01 -6.68
N LYS A 74 -0.93 5.44 -7.47
CA LYS A 74 -0.62 4.70 -8.71
C LYS A 74 0.35 3.55 -8.51
N ALA A 75 0.27 2.89 -7.36
CA ALA A 75 1.03 1.68 -7.06
C ALA A 75 0.30 0.42 -7.53
N SER A 76 1.04 -0.65 -7.78
CA SER A 76 0.45 -1.96 -8.02
C SER A 76 -0.13 -2.52 -6.71
N PHE A 77 -1.30 -3.12 -6.81
CA PHE A 77 -1.96 -3.78 -5.70
C PHE A 77 -2.07 -5.27 -5.97
N SER A 78 -1.68 -6.07 -4.99
CA SER A 78 -1.90 -7.50 -5.03
C SER A 78 -2.33 -8.01 -3.66
N ARG A 79 -3.21 -9.00 -3.66
CA ARG A 79 -3.74 -9.62 -2.45
C ARG A 79 -3.33 -11.08 -2.37
N ILE A 80 -2.77 -11.47 -1.24
CA ILE A 80 -2.51 -12.87 -0.90
C ILE A 80 -3.46 -13.24 0.23
N GLN A 81 -4.35 -14.17 -0.02
CA GLN A 81 -5.24 -14.70 1.00
C GLN A 81 -4.71 -16.03 1.49
N PHE A 82 -4.34 -16.08 2.76
CA PHE A 82 -3.85 -17.29 3.39
C PHE A 82 -5.01 -18.22 3.73
N THR A 83 -4.97 -19.40 3.14
CA THR A 83 -5.92 -20.50 3.40
C THR A 83 -5.11 -21.77 3.71
N PRO A 84 -5.69 -22.79 4.37
CA PRO A 84 -4.96 -24.03 4.70
C PRO A 84 -4.42 -24.79 3.49
N ASP A 85 -5.02 -24.60 2.33
CA ASP A 85 -4.66 -25.23 1.05
C ASP A 85 -3.78 -24.34 0.14
N LEU A 86 -3.30 -23.20 0.64
CA LEU A 86 -2.41 -22.31 -0.12
C LEU A 86 -1.08 -23.02 -0.44
N LEU A 87 -0.73 -23.04 -1.72
CA LEU A 87 0.53 -23.61 -2.20
C LEU A 87 1.59 -22.51 -2.41
N PRO A 88 2.89 -22.82 -2.28
CA PRO A 88 3.95 -21.86 -2.60
C PRO A 88 3.84 -21.27 -4.01
N ALA A 89 3.41 -22.06 -4.98
CA ALA A 89 3.21 -21.60 -6.37
C ALA A 89 2.13 -20.52 -6.49
N ASP A 90 1.12 -20.50 -5.61
CA ASP A 90 0.07 -19.48 -5.58
C ASP A 90 0.64 -18.11 -5.18
N VAL A 91 1.73 -18.08 -4.43
CA VAL A 91 2.38 -16.86 -3.94
C VAL A 91 3.50 -16.42 -4.88
N ILE A 92 4.38 -17.33 -5.25
CA ILE A 92 5.60 -17.05 -6.02
C ILE A 92 5.30 -17.02 -7.53
N GLY A 93 4.33 -17.83 -7.96
CA GLY A 93 4.03 -18.04 -9.37
C GLY A 93 4.55 -19.39 -9.88
N THR A 94 4.31 -19.65 -11.14
CA THR A 94 4.63 -20.93 -11.77
C THR A 94 5.11 -20.76 -13.21
N MET A 95 5.76 -21.76 -13.72
CA MET A 95 6.09 -21.87 -15.15
C MET A 95 4.89 -22.48 -15.89
N ILE A 96 4.50 -21.85 -16.99
CA ILE A 96 3.42 -22.30 -17.84
C ILE A 96 4.01 -22.60 -19.23
N PHE A 97 3.70 -23.77 -19.76
CA PHE A 97 4.07 -24.12 -21.12
C PHE A 97 3.13 -23.43 -22.13
N ASN A 98 3.69 -22.63 -23.01
CA ASN A 98 2.95 -21.98 -24.07
C ASN A 98 3.01 -22.86 -25.35
N MET A 99 1.91 -23.52 -25.66
CA MET A 99 1.83 -24.40 -26.83
C MET A 99 2.01 -23.68 -28.18
N LYS A 100 1.72 -22.37 -28.24
CA LYS A 100 1.85 -21.60 -29.49
C LYS A 100 3.30 -21.27 -29.81
N GLU A 101 4.08 -20.97 -28.78
CA GLU A 101 5.49 -20.58 -28.89
C GLU A 101 6.44 -21.76 -28.64
N ASN A 102 5.88 -22.91 -28.23
CA ASN A 102 6.62 -24.12 -27.85
C ASN A 102 7.72 -23.85 -26.81
N ASP A 103 7.42 -22.95 -25.88
CA ASP A 103 8.36 -22.50 -24.83
C ASP A 103 7.66 -22.33 -23.48
N PHE A 104 8.46 -22.24 -22.42
CA PHE A 104 7.98 -21.98 -21.08
C PHE A 104 7.98 -20.49 -20.74
N SER A 105 6.85 -19.99 -20.25
CA SER A 105 6.74 -18.63 -19.72
C SER A 105 6.55 -18.66 -18.19
N ILE A 106 7.12 -17.66 -17.51
CA ILE A 106 6.96 -17.52 -16.05
C ILE A 106 5.76 -16.62 -15.78
N LYS A 107 4.73 -17.18 -15.14
CA LYS A 107 3.63 -16.43 -14.58
C LYS A 107 3.97 -16.03 -13.14
N LYS A 108 4.34 -14.78 -12.93
CA LYS A 108 4.65 -14.24 -11.60
C LYS A 108 3.41 -14.28 -10.70
N GLY A 109 3.62 -14.68 -9.45
CA GLY A 109 2.59 -14.67 -8.42
C GLY A 109 2.41 -13.28 -7.77
N PRO A 110 1.46 -13.16 -6.84
CA PRO A 110 1.11 -11.90 -6.20
C PRO A 110 2.22 -11.28 -5.34
N ILE A 111 3.24 -12.03 -4.95
CA ILE A 111 4.37 -11.51 -4.17
C ILE A 111 5.20 -10.45 -4.91
N PHE A 112 5.11 -10.40 -6.24
CA PHE A 112 5.87 -9.46 -7.08
C PHE A 112 5.14 -8.13 -7.32
N ALA A 113 4.17 -7.78 -6.49
CA ALA A 113 3.58 -6.46 -6.46
C ALA A 113 4.33 -5.54 -5.48
N ASN A 114 4.34 -4.24 -5.76
CA ASN A 114 4.90 -3.24 -4.85
C ASN A 114 3.85 -2.79 -3.82
#